data_17d01941fc56ea363c2cc7eb87bb38d5
#
_entry.id   17d01941fc56ea363c2cc7eb87bb38d5
#
_cell.length_a   1.000
_cell.length_b   1.000
_cell.length_c   1.000
_cell.angle_alpha   90.00
_cell.angle_beta   90.00
_cell.angle_gamma   90.00
#
_symmetry.space_group_name_H-M   'P 1'
#
loop_
_entity.id
_entity.type
_entity.pdbx_description
1 polymer ?
#
loop_
_entity_poly.entity_id
_entity_poly.type
_entity_poly.pdbx_seq_one_letter_code
_entity_poly.pdbx_strand_id
1 'polypeptide(L)'
;TNPGNTPTPDQPANPSAPGASDNEGVSTQAMYRLYNPNSGEHFYTSSTVERDHLIDVGWNDEGTGWTAPVEGDPVYRLYNPYAGEHHYTISAGERDMLVSIGWNDEGIGWRTGGESPLYRLYNPNEYANNHHYSTSTFERDHLLSIGWQDEGIAWYGVN
;
A
#
# COMPACT_ATOMS: atom_id res chain seq x y z
N THR A 1 -8.26 -13.56 27.30
CA THR A 1 -7.85 -14.07 27.43
C THR A 1 -7.44 -14.25 27.53
N ASN A 2 -7.77 -13.84 27.54
CA ASN A 2 -7.25 -14.39 27.72
C ASN A 2 -6.75 -14.40 27.71
N PRO A 3 -7.10 -14.01 27.73
CA PRO A 3 -6.56 -14.11 27.89
C PRO A 3 -6.26 -13.87 27.60
N GLY A 4 -6.58 -13.30 27.45
CA GLY A 4 -6.32 -13.49 27.26
C GLY A 4 -6.34 -13.00 26.76
N ASN A 5 -6.65 -12.49 26.86
CA ASN A 5 -6.60 -12.53 26.50
C ASN A 5 -6.67 -11.95 26.19
N THR A 6 -6.96 -11.21 26.14
CA THR A 6 -6.98 -11.20 26.11
C THR A 6 -7.08 -10.71 25.92
N PRO A 7 -7.33 -10.05 26.17
CA PRO A 7 -7.32 -9.93 26.09
C PRO A 7 -7.42 -9.37 25.84
N THR A 8 -7.73 -8.78 25.74
CA THR A 8 -7.78 -8.88 25.75
C THR A 8 -8.10 -8.43 25.52
N PRO A 9 -8.30 -7.68 25.55
CA PRO A 9 -8.58 -7.66 25.47
C PRO A 9 -8.89 -7.30 25.03
N ASP A 10 -9.04 -6.80 24.89
CA ASP A 10 -9.28 -7.22 24.60
C ASP A 10 -9.65 -7.04 23.93
N GLN A 11 -9.89 -6.47 23.77
CA GLN A 11 -10.08 -7.01 23.32
C GLN A 11 -10.55 -6.96 22.88
N PRO A 12 -10.86 -6.60 22.86
CA PRO A 12 -11.35 -7.15 22.47
C PRO A 12 -11.77 -7.19 21.87
N ALA A 13 -12.04 -6.90 21.60
CA ALA A 13 -12.45 -7.64 21.10
C ALA A 13 -12.96 -7.61 20.46
N ASN A 14 -13.22 -7.46 20.11
CA ASN A 14 -13.57 -8.09 19.55
C ASN A 14 -14.11 -8.13 18.98
N PRO A 15 -14.53 -7.94 18.71
CA PRO A 15 -15.08 -8.45 18.28
C PRO A 15 -15.48 -8.44 17.62
N SER A 16 -15.68 -8.45 17.07
CA SER A 16 -16.11 -9.00 16.52
C SER A 16 -16.51 -8.70 15.95
N ALA A 17 -16.88 -8.41 15.41
CA ALA A 17 -17.22 -8.70 14.91
C ALA A 17 -17.41 -8.63 14.22
N PRO A 18 -17.76 -8.39 13.79
CA PRO A 18 -18.14 -8.83 13.19
C PRO A 18 -18.08 -8.97 12.42
N GLY A 19 -18.13 -8.91 11.97
CA GLY A 19 -18.14 -9.36 11.38
C GLY A 19 -17.67 -9.54 10.88
N ALA A 20 -17.75 -9.54 10.87
CA ALA A 20 -17.26 -9.98 10.60
C ALA A 20 -16.63 -10.43 10.40
N SER A 21 -16.79 -10.57 10.42
CA SER A 21 -16.30 -11.28 10.48
C SER A 21 -15.40 -11.98 10.33
N ASP A 22 -15.65 -12.19 9.98
CA ASP A 22 -14.85 -12.98 9.42
C ASP A 22 -13.43 -12.74 9.47
N ASN A 23 -13.00 -11.62 9.83
CA ASN A 23 -11.65 -11.23 10.15
C ASN A 23 -11.35 -11.40 11.60
N GLU A 24 -12.16 -12.18 12.22
CA GLU A 24 -11.97 -12.50 13.61
C GLU A 24 -10.61 -13.14 13.82
N GLY A 25 -9.79 -12.59 14.69
CA GLY A 25 -8.44 -13.08 14.94
C GLY A 25 -7.38 -12.54 13.99
N VAL A 26 -7.78 -11.76 13.00
CA VAL A 26 -6.84 -11.18 12.03
C VAL A 26 -6.58 -9.72 12.40
N SER A 27 -5.32 -9.40 12.69
CA SER A 27 -4.94 -8.01 12.94
C SER A 27 -4.67 -7.30 11.60
N THR A 28 -5.14 -6.08 11.52
CA THR A 28 -5.04 -5.30 10.30
C THR A 28 -4.52 -3.90 10.59
N GLN A 29 -4.09 -3.22 9.55
CA GLN A 29 -3.64 -1.85 9.65
C GLN A 29 -4.10 -1.07 8.43
N ALA A 30 -4.44 0.20 8.65
CA ALA A 30 -4.81 1.09 7.56
C ALA A 30 -3.59 1.46 6.75
N MET A 31 -3.73 1.49 5.43
CA MET A 31 -2.68 1.97 4.54
C MET A 31 -3.11 3.33 4.01
N TYR A 32 -2.41 4.36 4.44
CA TYR A 32 -2.71 5.74 4.05
C TYR A 32 -2.14 6.04 2.68
N ARG A 33 -2.88 6.82 1.90
CA ARG A 33 -2.44 7.23 0.58
C ARG A 33 -2.23 8.75 0.59
N LEU A 34 -1.07 9.17 0.08
CA LEU A 34 -0.71 10.57 0.02
C LEU A 34 -0.30 10.91 -1.41
N TYR A 35 -0.54 12.15 -1.79
CA TYR A 35 -0.27 12.62 -3.13
C TYR A 35 0.63 13.84 -3.09
N ASN A 36 1.71 13.80 -3.87
CA ASN A 36 2.62 14.92 -4.00
C ASN A 36 2.19 15.76 -5.20
N PRO A 37 1.61 16.96 -4.99
CA PRO A 37 1.13 17.76 -6.11
C PRO A 37 2.25 18.31 -6.98
N ASN A 38 3.50 18.29 -6.50
CA ASN A 38 4.63 18.80 -7.27
C ASN A 38 5.20 17.75 -8.20
N SER A 39 5.27 16.49 -7.76
CA SER A 39 5.86 15.41 -8.56
C SER A 39 4.83 14.50 -9.21
N GLY A 40 3.59 14.49 -8.70
CA GLY A 40 2.58 13.56 -9.15
C GLY A 40 2.68 12.18 -8.54
N GLU A 41 3.54 12.01 -7.55
CA GLU A 41 3.74 10.71 -6.91
C GLU A 41 2.66 10.41 -5.91
N HIS A 42 2.22 9.13 -5.88
CA HIS A 42 1.42 8.61 -4.78
C HIS A 42 2.31 7.80 -3.87
N PHE A 43 2.13 7.97 -2.56
CA PHE A 43 2.92 7.29 -1.55
C PHE A 43 1.99 6.57 -0.58
N TYR A 44 2.40 5.40 -0.11
CA TYR A 44 1.56 4.55 0.73
C TYR A 44 2.33 4.18 1.98
N THR A 45 1.69 4.32 3.14
CA THR A 45 2.34 4.01 4.41
C THR A 45 1.30 3.64 5.47
N SER A 46 1.69 2.79 6.40
CA SER A 46 0.89 2.51 7.59
C SER A 46 1.27 3.42 8.76
N SER A 47 2.35 4.18 8.63
CA SER A 47 2.86 5.01 9.71
C SER A 47 2.15 6.36 9.75
N THR A 48 1.49 6.64 10.87
CA THR A 48 0.86 7.96 11.05
C THR A 48 1.91 9.06 11.17
N VAL A 49 3.09 8.73 11.72
CA VAL A 49 4.18 9.70 11.85
C VAL A 49 4.69 10.10 10.46
N GLU A 50 4.91 9.11 9.58
CA GLU A 50 5.36 9.39 8.23
C GLU A 50 4.29 10.16 7.46
N ARG A 51 3.03 9.76 7.59
CA ARG A 51 1.92 10.47 6.96
C ARG A 51 1.89 11.94 7.38
N ASP A 52 1.96 12.19 8.69
CA ASP A 52 1.84 13.54 9.21
C ASP A 52 3.02 14.40 8.77
N HIS A 53 4.21 13.82 8.71
CA HIS A 53 5.39 14.53 8.22
C HIS A 53 5.22 14.95 6.76
N LEU A 54 4.71 14.05 5.93
CA LEU A 54 4.51 14.37 4.52
C LEU A 54 3.47 15.46 4.32
N ILE A 55 2.39 15.44 5.13
CA ILE A 55 1.39 16.51 5.07
C ILE A 55 2.04 17.85 5.45
N ASP A 56 2.90 17.85 6.47
CA ASP A 56 3.57 19.07 6.89
C ASP A 56 4.45 19.66 5.79
N VAL A 57 5.05 18.82 4.95
CA VAL A 57 5.92 19.31 3.88
C VAL A 57 5.19 19.48 2.55
N GLY A 58 3.87 19.40 2.54
CA GLY A 58 3.08 19.79 1.37
C GLY A 58 2.36 18.70 0.61
N TRP A 59 2.43 17.46 1.06
CA TRP A 59 1.69 16.38 0.42
C TRP A 59 0.22 16.44 0.82
N ASN A 60 -0.64 15.97 -0.07
CA ASN A 60 -2.08 15.91 0.17
C ASN A 60 -2.46 14.57 0.76
N ASP A 61 -3.27 14.59 1.82
CA ASP A 61 -3.79 13.38 2.45
C ASP A 61 -5.00 12.90 1.64
N GLU A 62 -4.90 11.71 1.07
CA GLU A 62 -5.98 11.12 0.30
C GLU A 62 -6.73 10.04 1.07
N GLY A 63 -6.47 9.94 2.37
CA GLY A 63 -7.18 9.01 3.24
C GLY A 63 -6.63 7.61 3.20
N THR A 64 -7.47 6.64 3.57
CA THR A 64 -7.08 5.23 3.59
C THR A 64 -7.28 4.63 2.21
N GLY A 65 -6.18 4.11 1.64
CA GLY A 65 -6.25 3.46 0.34
C GLY A 65 -6.80 2.04 0.43
N TRP A 66 -6.37 1.31 1.44
CA TRP A 66 -6.87 -0.05 1.71
C TRP A 66 -6.47 -0.44 3.13
N THR A 67 -6.91 -1.63 3.54
CA THR A 67 -6.53 -2.20 4.83
C THR A 67 -5.65 -3.42 4.56
N ALA A 68 -4.48 -3.47 5.22
CA ALA A 68 -3.53 -4.56 5.05
C ALA A 68 -3.50 -5.43 6.30
N PRO A 69 -3.20 -6.73 6.16
CA PRO A 69 -2.96 -7.54 7.34
C PRO A 69 -1.60 -7.18 7.95
N VAL A 70 -1.44 -7.40 9.25
CA VAL A 70 -0.12 -7.18 9.87
C VAL A 70 0.78 -8.39 9.69
N GLU A 71 0.25 -9.53 9.27
CA GLU A 71 1.01 -10.74 8.98
C GLU A 71 0.68 -11.23 7.58
N GLY A 72 1.65 -11.79 6.91
CA GLY A 72 1.51 -12.27 5.54
C GLY A 72 2.80 -12.09 4.79
N ASP A 73 2.76 -12.28 3.49
CA ASP A 73 3.95 -12.13 2.67
C ASP A 73 4.32 -10.65 2.55
N PRO A 74 5.61 -10.34 2.46
CA PRO A 74 6.05 -8.96 2.44
C PRO A 74 5.78 -8.26 1.11
N VAL A 75 5.49 -6.95 1.20
CA VAL A 75 5.54 -6.04 0.06
C VAL A 75 6.74 -5.14 0.29
N TYR A 76 7.70 -5.19 -0.61
CA TYR A 76 8.95 -4.45 -0.48
C TYR A 76 8.78 -3.04 -1.01
N ARG A 77 9.41 -2.08 -0.34
CA ARG A 77 9.42 -0.69 -0.77
C ARG A 77 10.84 -0.33 -1.20
N LEU A 78 10.95 0.27 -2.39
CA LEU A 78 12.22 0.68 -2.95
C LEU A 78 12.14 2.14 -3.36
N TYR A 79 13.28 2.81 -3.28
CA TYR A 79 13.36 4.22 -3.63
C TYR A 79 14.40 4.43 -4.71
N ASN A 80 14.02 5.14 -5.75
CA ASN A 80 14.92 5.52 -6.83
C ASN A 80 15.48 6.91 -6.51
N PRO A 81 16.75 7.01 -6.05
CA PRO A 81 17.30 8.31 -5.67
C PRO A 81 17.55 9.22 -6.88
N TYR A 82 17.57 8.67 -8.08
CA TYR A 82 17.82 9.46 -9.28
C TYR A 82 16.55 10.15 -9.77
N ALA A 83 15.40 9.48 -9.65
CA ALA A 83 14.13 10.02 -10.10
C ALA A 83 13.26 10.54 -8.98
N GLY A 84 13.54 10.17 -7.73
CA GLY A 84 12.76 10.61 -6.58
C GLY A 84 11.43 9.89 -6.46
N GLU A 85 11.34 8.64 -6.90
CA GLU A 85 10.09 7.89 -6.89
C GLU A 85 10.22 6.59 -6.12
N HIS A 86 9.08 6.08 -5.63
CA HIS A 86 9.01 4.82 -4.91
C HIS A 86 8.39 3.74 -5.77
N HIS A 87 8.79 2.49 -5.52
CA HIS A 87 8.21 1.32 -6.17
C HIS A 87 7.89 0.28 -5.11
N TYR A 88 6.81 -0.47 -5.32
CA TYR A 88 6.35 -1.47 -4.37
C TYR A 88 6.15 -2.79 -5.09
N THR A 89 6.64 -3.89 -4.51
CA THR A 89 6.57 -5.18 -5.17
C THR A 89 6.57 -6.32 -4.17
N ILE A 90 5.88 -7.42 -4.54
CA ILE A 90 5.95 -8.66 -3.76
C ILE A 90 7.07 -9.57 -4.29
N SER A 91 7.72 -9.20 -5.36
CA SER A 91 8.75 -10.03 -5.99
C SER A 91 10.12 -9.71 -5.42
N ALA A 92 10.74 -10.68 -4.73
CA ALA A 92 12.10 -10.52 -4.25
C ALA A 92 13.08 -10.40 -5.41
N GLY A 93 12.81 -11.06 -6.54
CA GLY A 93 13.63 -10.94 -7.73
C GLY A 93 13.62 -9.54 -8.31
N GLU A 94 12.43 -8.92 -8.38
CA GLU A 94 12.34 -7.55 -8.85
C GLU A 94 13.06 -6.61 -7.90
N ARG A 95 12.88 -6.80 -6.59
CA ARG A 95 13.60 -6.00 -5.60
C ARG A 95 15.12 -6.08 -5.83
N ASP A 96 15.63 -7.30 -5.96
CA ASP A 96 17.06 -7.51 -6.10
C ASP A 96 17.60 -6.87 -7.39
N MET A 97 16.82 -6.96 -8.46
CA MET A 97 17.20 -6.36 -9.74
C MET A 97 17.29 -4.84 -9.60
N LEU A 98 16.28 -4.22 -8.96
CA LEU A 98 16.27 -2.77 -8.78
C LEU A 98 17.44 -2.31 -7.91
N VAL A 99 17.74 -3.05 -6.84
CA VAL A 99 18.88 -2.72 -5.99
C VAL A 99 20.18 -2.79 -6.80
N SER A 100 20.28 -3.78 -7.70
CA SER A 100 21.50 -3.95 -8.50
C SER A 100 21.74 -2.80 -9.47
N ILE A 101 20.69 -2.05 -9.82
CA ILE A 101 20.83 -0.91 -10.74
C ILE A 101 20.74 0.43 -10.02
N GLY A 102 20.87 0.42 -8.68
CA GLY A 102 21.03 1.66 -7.93
C GLY A 102 19.88 2.12 -7.07
N TRP A 103 18.78 1.36 -7.02
CA TRP A 103 17.67 1.71 -6.15
C TRP A 103 18.01 1.36 -4.71
N ASN A 104 17.44 2.11 -3.78
CA ASN A 104 17.62 1.86 -2.34
C ASN A 104 16.51 0.94 -1.84
N ASP A 105 16.90 -0.11 -1.12
CA ASP A 105 15.96 -1.02 -0.48
C ASP A 105 15.50 -0.38 0.83
N GLU A 106 14.23 -0.04 0.92
CA GLU A 106 13.66 0.58 2.13
C GLU A 106 12.97 -0.45 3.04
N GLY A 107 13.13 -1.73 2.72
CA GLY A 107 12.61 -2.79 3.57
C GLY A 107 11.18 -3.15 3.24
N ILE A 108 10.50 -3.73 4.22
CA ILE A 108 9.12 -4.16 4.06
C ILE A 108 8.21 -3.00 4.39
N GLY A 109 7.40 -2.59 3.41
CA GLY A 109 6.45 -1.51 3.63
C GLY A 109 5.20 -1.97 4.36
N TRP A 110 4.69 -3.13 3.98
CA TRP A 110 3.50 -3.74 4.59
C TRP A 110 3.42 -5.20 4.15
N ARG A 111 2.30 -5.87 4.49
CA ARG A 111 2.12 -7.28 4.14
C ARG A 111 0.91 -7.41 3.21
N THR A 112 0.97 -8.40 2.32
CA THR A 112 -0.13 -8.73 1.44
C THR A 112 -0.95 -9.86 2.05
N GLY A 113 -2.26 -9.82 1.85
CA GLY A 113 -3.17 -10.87 2.29
C GLY A 113 -4.60 -10.37 2.22
N GLY A 114 -5.54 -11.31 2.15
CA GLY A 114 -6.95 -11.00 2.02
C GLY A 114 -7.45 -11.24 0.63
N GLU A 115 -8.64 -10.73 0.33
CA GLU A 115 -9.33 -11.03 -0.91
C GLU A 115 -9.55 -9.83 -1.82
N SER A 116 -9.13 -8.65 -1.40
CA SER A 116 -9.32 -7.44 -2.20
C SER A 116 -8.06 -7.16 -3.03
N PRO A 117 -8.12 -7.33 -4.34
CA PRO A 117 -6.94 -7.11 -5.17
C PRO A 117 -6.60 -5.63 -5.27
N LEU A 118 -5.31 -5.32 -5.30
CA LEU A 118 -4.84 -3.99 -5.65
C LEU A 118 -4.27 -4.06 -7.06
N TYR A 119 -4.84 -3.24 -7.93
CA TYR A 119 -4.44 -3.18 -9.33
C TYR A 119 -3.29 -2.22 -9.48
N ARG A 120 -2.31 -2.59 -10.29
CA ARG A 120 -1.17 -1.73 -10.59
C ARG A 120 -1.35 -1.17 -11.99
N LEU A 121 -1.20 0.15 -12.09
CA LEU A 121 -1.31 0.85 -13.36
C LEU A 121 -0.06 1.65 -13.61
N TYR A 122 0.32 1.76 -14.86
CA TYR A 122 1.53 2.44 -15.27
C TYR A 122 1.16 3.59 -16.19
N ASN A 123 1.70 4.77 -15.89
CA ASN A 123 1.54 5.93 -16.76
C ASN A 123 2.77 5.99 -17.69
N PRO A 124 2.59 5.77 -19.00
CA PRO A 124 3.71 5.78 -19.92
C PRO A 124 4.24 7.17 -20.23
N ASN A 125 3.60 8.23 -19.73
CA ASN A 125 4.04 9.58 -19.94
C ASN A 125 5.37 9.80 -19.23
N GLU A 126 6.43 10.16 -19.97
CA GLU A 126 7.78 10.21 -19.42
C GLU A 126 7.97 11.25 -18.34
N TYR A 127 7.07 12.23 -18.25
CA TYR A 127 7.17 13.28 -17.24
C TYR A 127 6.33 13.01 -16.00
N ALA A 128 5.65 11.88 -15.97
CA ALA A 128 4.76 11.57 -14.85
C ALA A 128 5.41 10.56 -13.91
N ASN A 129 4.92 10.53 -12.70
CA ASN A 129 5.30 9.50 -11.78
C ASN A 129 4.54 8.24 -12.13
N ASN A 130 5.24 7.14 -12.17
CA ASN A 130 4.91 6.09 -13.09
C ASN A 130 3.83 5.12 -12.67
N HIS A 131 3.65 4.85 -11.39
CA HIS A 131 2.73 3.78 -10.97
C HIS A 131 1.66 4.28 -10.02
N HIS A 132 0.49 3.67 -10.13
CA HIS A 132 -0.62 3.91 -9.22
C HIS A 132 -1.22 2.58 -8.82
N TYR A 133 -1.69 2.48 -7.57
CA TYR A 133 -2.23 1.25 -7.01
C TYR A 133 -3.61 1.55 -6.44
N SER A 134 -4.58 0.72 -6.77
CA SER A 134 -5.95 0.98 -6.37
C SER A 134 -6.75 -0.30 -6.20
N THR A 135 -7.67 -0.30 -5.24
CA THR A 135 -8.65 -1.37 -5.11
C THR A 135 -9.89 -1.12 -5.96
N SER A 136 -10.01 0.07 -6.53
CA SER A 136 -11.21 0.49 -7.25
C SER A 136 -11.11 0.13 -8.74
N THR A 137 -12.04 -0.72 -9.20
CA THR A 137 -12.12 -1.02 -10.63
C THR A 137 -12.56 0.20 -11.41
N PHE A 138 -13.36 1.07 -10.79
CA PHE A 138 -13.79 2.31 -11.43
C PHE A 138 -12.57 3.22 -11.69
N GLU A 139 -11.72 3.39 -10.69
CA GLU A 139 -10.51 4.20 -10.84
C GLU A 139 -9.58 3.59 -11.88
N ARG A 140 -9.40 2.26 -11.82
CA ARG A 140 -8.59 1.55 -12.81
C ARG A 140 -9.10 1.82 -14.22
N ASP A 141 -10.41 1.62 -14.44
CA ASP A 141 -10.98 1.75 -15.76
C ASP A 141 -10.90 3.20 -16.27
N HIS A 142 -11.03 4.16 -15.37
CA HIS A 142 -10.88 5.57 -15.74
C HIS A 142 -9.47 5.85 -16.22
N LEU A 143 -8.46 5.37 -15.48
CA LEU A 143 -7.07 5.59 -15.86
C LEU A 143 -6.74 4.93 -17.19
N LEU A 144 -7.28 3.73 -17.43
CA LEU A 144 -7.08 3.07 -18.71
C LEU A 144 -7.67 3.91 -19.84
N SER A 145 -8.81 4.55 -19.59
CA SER A 145 -9.48 5.35 -20.63
C SER A 145 -8.68 6.59 -21.02
N ILE A 146 -7.77 7.05 -20.17
CA ILE A 146 -6.95 8.23 -20.45
C ILE A 146 -5.49 7.88 -20.74
N GLY A 147 -5.20 6.59 -21.03
CA GLY A 147 -3.91 6.19 -21.56
C GLY A 147 -2.98 5.43 -20.64
N TRP A 148 -3.40 5.18 -19.41
CA TRP A 148 -2.59 4.36 -18.50
C TRP A 148 -2.63 2.90 -18.94
N GLN A 149 -1.62 2.14 -18.54
CA GLN A 149 -1.50 0.73 -18.88
C GLN A 149 -1.82 -0.13 -17.66
N ASP A 150 -2.55 -1.21 -17.89
CA ASP A 150 -2.92 -2.16 -16.84
C ASP A 150 -1.78 -3.15 -16.65
N GLU A 151 -1.22 -3.18 -15.44
CA GLU A 151 -0.14 -4.12 -15.12
C GLU A 151 -0.62 -5.27 -14.23
N GLY A 152 -1.92 -5.41 -14.06
CA GLY A 152 -2.48 -6.54 -13.33
C GLY A 152 -2.57 -6.31 -11.83
N ILE A 153 -2.67 -7.42 -11.10
CA ILE A 153 -2.80 -7.36 -9.65
C ILE A 153 -1.41 -7.35 -9.02
N ALA A 154 -1.15 -6.33 -8.19
CA ALA A 154 0.14 -6.17 -7.53
C ALA A 154 0.21 -6.95 -6.23
N TRP A 155 -0.83 -6.84 -5.39
CA TRP A 155 -0.94 -7.57 -4.13
C TRP A 155 -2.39 -7.52 -3.67
N TYR A 156 -2.68 -8.07 -2.48
CA TYR A 156 -4.03 -8.12 -1.95
C TYR A 156 -4.11 -7.41 -0.61
N GLY A 157 -5.27 -6.84 -0.33
CA GLY A 157 -5.60 -6.27 0.95
C GLY A 157 -6.78 -7.00 1.57
N VAL A 158 -7.05 -6.69 2.84
CA VAL A 158 -8.16 -7.29 3.56
C VAL A 158 -9.46 -6.61 3.16
N ASN A 159 -9.36 -5.35 2.82
CA ASN A 159 -10.55 -4.59 2.49
C ASN A 159 -10.19 -3.42 1.60
#